data_b595d5661f2f0b8c451f610376f75ce0
#
_entry.id   b595d5661f2f0b8c451f610376f75ce0
#
_cell.length_a   1.000
_cell.length_b   1.000
_cell.length_c   1.000
_cell.angle_alpha   90.00
_cell.angle_beta   90.00
_cell.angle_gamma   90.00
#
_symmetry.space_group_name_H-M   'P 1'
#
loop_
_entity.id
_entity.type
_entity.pdbx_description
1 polymer ?
#
loop_
_entity_poly.entity_id
_entity_poly.type
_entity_poly.pdbx_seq_one_letter_code
_entity_poly.pdbx_strand_id
1 'polypeptide(L)'
;MQFKAPKNNERYFWTSHVLGKMQYYGLSAQRILRVINNPVRKEEGIAEDTVAVMQPSSINKKKTWSSEIWVMYQLDTRPNDRSHSVGRETQRKIISAWRYPGISPEKNSIPAEIMEEVKDLIN
;
A
#
# COMPACT_ATOMS: atom_id res chain seq x y z
N MET A 1 -8.93 -9.95 -19.46
CA MET A 1 -9.57 -8.94 -18.61
C MET A 1 -8.75 -7.67 -18.62
N GLN A 2 -9.38 -6.57 -18.87
CA GLN A 2 -8.66 -5.30 -18.90
C GLN A 2 -8.44 -4.75 -17.51
N PHE A 3 -7.24 -4.25 -17.29
CA PHE A 3 -6.93 -3.55 -16.06
C PHE A 3 -7.60 -2.19 -16.08
N LYS A 4 -8.31 -1.87 -15.01
CA LYS A 4 -8.98 -0.61 -14.89
C LYS A 4 -8.26 0.24 -13.85
N ALA A 5 -7.54 1.24 -14.30
CA ALA A 5 -6.78 2.09 -13.40
C ALA A 5 -7.72 2.97 -12.58
N PRO A 6 -7.51 3.05 -11.28
CA PRO A 6 -8.29 3.96 -10.44
C PRO A 6 -7.90 5.41 -10.71
N LYS A 7 -8.80 6.32 -10.39
CA LYS A 7 -8.54 7.75 -10.51
C LYS A 7 -8.08 8.31 -9.18
N ASN A 8 -7.19 9.27 -9.24
CA ASN A 8 -6.78 9.99 -8.04
C ASN A 8 -7.93 10.83 -7.50
N ASN A 9 -7.97 10.99 -6.19
CA ASN A 9 -8.99 11.80 -5.55
C ASN A 9 -8.39 12.46 -4.31
N GLU A 10 -9.24 13.03 -3.46
CA GLU A 10 -8.77 13.73 -2.27
C GLU A 10 -8.11 12.81 -1.25
N ARG A 11 -8.49 11.55 -1.25
CA ARG A 11 -7.99 10.58 -0.28
C ARG A 11 -6.80 9.79 -0.77
N TYR A 12 -6.74 9.50 -2.07
CA TYR A 12 -5.76 8.58 -2.61
C TYR A 12 -5.12 9.11 -3.85
N PHE A 13 -3.81 9.07 -3.87
CA PHE A 13 -3.02 9.34 -5.05
C PHE A 13 -2.33 8.03 -5.47
N TRP A 14 -2.60 7.57 -6.68
CA TRP A 14 -2.07 6.31 -7.20
C TRP A 14 -0.87 6.61 -8.07
N THR A 15 0.32 6.20 -7.60
CA THR A 15 1.53 6.39 -8.40
C THR A 15 1.52 5.47 -9.61
N SER A 16 2.25 5.86 -10.66
CA SER A 16 2.38 4.98 -11.81
C SER A 16 3.06 3.68 -11.43
N HIS A 17 3.96 3.71 -10.46
CA HIS A 17 4.62 2.51 -9.99
C HIS A 17 3.62 1.50 -9.40
N VAL A 18 2.70 1.96 -8.53
CA VAL A 18 1.74 1.04 -7.95
C VAL A 18 0.77 0.52 -9.00
N LEU A 19 0.41 1.35 -9.99
CA LEU A 19 -0.46 0.88 -11.06
C LEU A 19 0.20 -0.27 -11.83
N GLY A 20 1.50 -0.18 -12.06
CA GLY A 20 2.25 -1.25 -12.70
C GLY A 20 2.28 -2.52 -11.84
N LYS A 21 2.50 -2.36 -10.55
CA LYS A 21 2.52 -3.50 -9.63
C LYS A 21 1.16 -4.16 -9.53
N MET A 22 0.09 -3.38 -9.53
CA MET A 22 -1.25 -3.92 -9.51
C MET A 22 -1.50 -4.82 -10.72
N GLN A 23 -1.08 -4.37 -11.89
CA GLN A 23 -1.21 -5.19 -13.09
C GLN A 23 -0.36 -6.45 -13.00
N TYR A 24 0.87 -6.30 -12.56
CA TYR A 24 1.79 -7.42 -12.46
C TYR A 24 1.27 -8.52 -11.53
N TYR A 25 0.72 -8.11 -10.38
CA TYR A 25 0.25 -9.08 -9.38
C TYR A 25 -1.24 -9.39 -9.50
N GLY A 26 -1.94 -8.76 -10.42
CA GLY A 26 -3.38 -9.00 -10.58
C GLY A 26 -4.21 -8.46 -9.44
N LEU A 27 -3.87 -7.28 -8.95
CA LEU A 27 -4.57 -6.67 -7.82
C LEU A 27 -5.46 -5.53 -8.29
N SER A 28 -6.72 -5.56 -7.89
CA SER A 28 -7.66 -4.50 -8.24
C SER A 28 -7.54 -3.34 -7.27
N ALA A 29 -8.04 -2.18 -7.68
CA ALA A 29 -8.08 -1.02 -6.80
C ALA A 29 -8.89 -1.33 -5.54
N GLN A 30 -9.99 -2.03 -5.67
CA GLN A 30 -10.80 -2.40 -4.51
C GLN A 30 -10.01 -3.27 -3.53
N ARG A 31 -9.22 -4.19 -4.06
CA ARG A 31 -8.41 -5.05 -3.19
C ARG A 31 -7.37 -4.24 -2.44
N ILE A 32 -6.71 -3.31 -3.14
CA ILE A 32 -5.72 -2.42 -2.52
C ILE A 32 -6.35 -1.61 -1.39
N LEU A 33 -7.51 -1.01 -1.66
CA LEU A 33 -8.19 -0.20 -0.65
C LEU A 33 -8.63 -1.03 0.55
N ARG A 34 -9.01 -2.29 0.31
CA ARG A 34 -9.38 -3.17 1.41
C ARG A 34 -8.18 -3.45 2.32
N VAL A 35 -7.01 -3.65 1.73
CA VAL A 35 -5.79 -3.85 2.52
C VAL A 35 -5.49 -2.60 3.36
N ILE A 36 -5.62 -1.43 2.76
CA ILE A 36 -5.33 -0.17 3.46
C ILE A 36 -6.29 0.04 4.64
N ASN A 37 -7.57 -0.25 4.41
CA ASN A 37 -8.60 0.07 5.41
C ASN A 37 -8.81 -1.00 6.47
N ASN A 38 -8.39 -2.23 6.20
CA ASN A 38 -8.59 -3.35 7.12
C ASN A 38 -7.35 -4.24 7.21
N PRO A 39 -6.20 -3.68 7.57
CA PRO A 39 -4.98 -4.49 7.57
C PRO A 39 -4.95 -5.47 8.73
N VAL A 40 -4.32 -6.62 8.48
CA VAL A 40 -4.02 -7.59 9.53
C VAL A 40 -2.69 -7.24 10.17
N ARG A 41 -1.74 -6.74 9.38
CA ARG A 41 -0.46 -6.25 9.90
C ARG A 41 -0.19 -4.87 9.36
N LYS A 42 0.47 -4.06 10.19
CA LYS A 42 0.85 -2.71 9.82
C LYS A 42 2.26 -2.48 10.34
N GLU A 43 3.16 -2.09 9.46
CA GLU A 43 4.57 -1.88 9.81
C GLU A 43 5.02 -0.52 9.31
N GLU A 44 6.02 0.04 9.96
CA GLU A 44 6.61 1.28 9.49
C GLU A 44 7.28 1.02 8.15
N GLY A 45 7.16 2.00 7.27
CA GLY A 45 7.79 1.92 5.98
C GLY A 45 9.26 2.30 6.04
N ILE A 46 9.85 2.46 4.87
CA ILE A 46 11.29 2.70 4.76
C ILE A 46 11.67 4.17 4.92
N ALA A 47 10.71 5.05 5.03
CA ALA A 47 10.96 6.47 5.20
C ALA A 47 9.90 7.07 6.09
N GLU A 48 10.11 8.32 6.50
CA GLU A 48 9.17 9.02 7.34
C GLU A 48 7.80 9.09 6.69
N ASP A 49 6.77 8.88 7.49
CA ASP A 49 5.37 8.92 7.08
C ASP A 49 4.99 7.82 6.10
N THR A 50 5.85 6.83 5.88
CA THR A 50 5.48 5.68 5.06
C THR A 50 5.02 4.52 5.93
N VAL A 51 4.07 3.77 5.41
CA VAL A 51 3.45 2.66 6.13
C VAL A 51 3.29 1.50 5.16
N ALA A 52 3.56 0.29 5.65
CA ALA A 52 3.28 -0.93 4.91
C ALA A 52 2.19 -1.70 5.63
N VAL A 53 1.15 -2.07 4.90
CA VAL A 53 0.00 -2.78 5.47
C VAL A 53 -0.25 -4.06 4.69
N MET A 54 -0.85 -5.03 5.34
CA MET A 54 -0.97 -6.36 4.76
C MET A 54 -2.31 -7.01 5.08
N GLN A 55 -2.82 -7.73 4.09
CA GLN A 55 -3.85 -8.74 4.31
C GLN A 55 -3.39 -10.05 3.69
N PRO A 56 -3.70 -11.19 4.33
CA PRO A 56 -3.50 -12.48 3.67
C PRO A 56 -4.35 -12.54 2.40
N SER A 57 -3.86 -13.24 1.38
CA SER A 57 -4.68 -13.44 0.19
C SER A 57 -5.92 -14.25 0.50
N SER A 58 -5.80 -15.20 1.42
CA SER A 58 -6.95 -15.92 1.99
C SER A 58 -6.49 -16.57 3.28
N ILE A 59 -7.41 -16.75 4.22
CA ILE A 59 -7.10 -17.36 5.50
C ILE A 59 -7.82 -18.70 5.57
N ASN A 60 -7.07 -19.77 5.92
CA ASN A 60 -7.67 -21.09 6.08
C ASN A 60 -8.24 -21.28 7.49
N LYS A 61 -8.79 -22.47 7.74
CA LYS A 61 -9.44 -22.76 9.04
C LYS A 61 -8.47 -22.72 10.21
N LYS A 62 -7.19 -22.96 9.95
CA LYS A 62 -6.16 -22.92 10.99
C LYS A 62 -5.61 -21.52 11.21
N LYS A 63 -6.19 -20.53 10.51
CA LYS A 63 -5.77 -19.13 10.58
C LYS A 63 -4.33 -18.93 10.09
N THR A 64 -3.94 -19.74 9.13
CA THR A 64 -2.67 -19.54 8.41
C THR A 64 -2.99 -19.22 6.95
N TRP A 65 -1.97 -18.81 6.21
CA TRP A 65 -2.16 -18.42 4.83
C TRP A 65 -0.91 -18.73 4.02
N SER A 66 -1.08 -18.80 2.71
CA SER A 66 0.00 -19.17 1.80
C SER A 66 0.65 -17.98 1.11
N SER A 67 0.02 -16.84 1.13
CA SER A 67 0.60 -15.64 0.56
C SER A 67 -0.05 -14.40 1.16
N GLU A 68 0.63 -13.27 0.98
CA GLU A 68 0.21 -12.00 1.56
C GLU A 68 0.13 -10.93 0.47
N ILE A 69 -0.77 -10.00 0.66
CA ILE A 69 -0.87 -8.82 -0.20
C ILE A 69 -0.45 -7.63 0.64
N TRP A 70 0.62 -6.98 0.20
CA TRP A 70 1.18 -5.82 0.88
C TRP A 70 0.96 -4.56 0.06
N VAL A 71 0.73 -3.47 0.76
CA VAL A 71 0.58 -2.14 0.15
C VAL A 71 1.41 -1.17 0.95
N MET A 72 2.19 -0.35 0.26
CA MET A 72 2.97 0.72 0.90
C MET A 72 2.39 2.06 0.47
N TYR A 73 2.15 2.93 1.45
CA TYR A 73 1.72 4.28 1.15
C TYR A 73 2.44 5.28 2.04
N GLN A 74 2.44 6.54 1.60
CA GLN A 74 3.02 7.63 2.35
C GLN A 74 1.92 8.64 2.64
N LEU A 75 1.88 9.11 3.86
CA LEU A 75 0.91 10.13 4.27
C LEU A 75 1.37 11.49 3.78
N ASP A 76 0.46 12.22 3.17
CA ASP A 76 0.72 13.58 2.77
C ASP A 76 0.33 14.49 3.93
N THR A 77 1.33 14.94 4.65
CA THR A 77 1.12 15.73 5.85
C THR A 77 1.48 17.18 5.64
N ARG A 78 1.27 17.72 4.45
CA ARG A 78 1.64 19.09 4.17
C ARG A 78 1.06 20.05 5.20
N PRO A 79 1.89 20.67 6.03
CA PRO A 79 1.37 21.45 7.13
C PRO A 79 0.86 22.82 6.73
N ASN A 80 1.21 23.29 5.55
CA ASN A 80 0.85 24.64 5.15
C ASN A 80 -0.39 24.72 4.26
N ASP A 81 -1.13 23.67 4.18
CA ASP A 81 -2.36 23.69 3.42
C ASP A 81 -3.44 24.34 4.25
N ARG A 82 -3.50 25.63 4.16
CA ARG A 82 -4.38 26.41 5.02
C ARG A 82 -5.80 26.50 4.56
N SER A 83 -6.02 26.12 3.33
CA SER A 83 -7.38 26.16 2.82
C SER A 83 -8.25 25.11 3.47
N HIS A 84 -7.60 24.15 4.09
CA HIS A 84 -8.30 23.05 4.64
C HIS A 84 -9.10 23.45 5.82
N SER A 85 -10.21 22.86 5.92
CA SER A 85 -11.03 22.98 7.08
C SER A 85 -10.68 21.89 8.07
N VAL A 86 -11.17 22.08 9.27
CA VAL A 86 -11.05 21.07 10.30
C VAL A 86 -11.69 19.78 9.81
N GLY A 87 -11.03 18.67 10.07
CA GLY A 87 -11.56 17.37 9.70
C GLY A 87 -11.12 16.88 8.33
N ARG A 88 -10.34 17.66 7.63
CA ARG A 88 -9.83 17.25 6.35
C ARG A 88 -8.89 16.06 6.49
N GLU A 89 -9.14 15.04 5.73
CA GLU A 89 -8.32 13.84 5.80
C GLU A 89 -7.01 14.03 5.06
N THR A 90 -5.97 13.38 5.59
CA THR A 90 -4.67 13.34 4.94
C THR A 90 -4.75 12.45 3.72
N GLN A 91 -4.20 12.92 2.62
CA GLN A 91 -4.14 12.11 1.41
C GLN A 91 -3.10 11.02 1.58
N ARG A 92 -3.38 9.84 1.08
CA ARG A 92 -2.45 8.73 1.05
C ARG A 92 -1.92 8.56 -0.36
N LYS A 93 -0.62 8.67 -0.50
CA LYS A 93 0.07 8.42 -1.76
C LYS A 93 0.42 6.95 -1.80
N ILE A 94 -0.26 6.18 -2.65
CA ILE A 94 -0.06 4.74 -2.71
C ILE A 94 1.13 4.47 -3.60
N ILE A 95 2.22 4.00 -2.99
CA ILE A 95 3.52 3.93 -3.63
C ILE A 95 3.74 2.60 -4.33
N SER A 96 3.43 1.50 -3.66
CA SER A 96 3.71 0.18 -4.21
C SER A 96 2.80 -0.87 -3.61
N ALA A 97 2.77 -2.02 -4.26
CA ALA A 97 2.07 -3.20 -3.76
C ALA A 97 2.83 -4.42 -4.23
N TRP A 98 2.75 -5.50 -3.46
CA TRP A 98 3.42 -6.74 -3.85
C TRP A 98 2.74 -7.92 -3.19
N ARG A 99 3.04 -9.12 -3.66
CA ARG A 99 2.64 -10.36 -3.03
C ARG A 99 3.86 -10.99 -2.39
N TYR A 100 3.69 -11.48 -1.19
CA TYR A 100 4.75 -12.17 -0.46
C TYR A 100 4.35 -13.63 -0.32
N PRO A 101 5.19 -14.58 -0.76
CA PRO A 101 4.87 -15.99 -0.62
C PRO A 101 5.03 -16.43 0.83
N GLY A 102 4.01 -17.08 1.35
CA GLY A 102 4.05 -17.54 2.73
C GLY A 102 3.71 -16.44 3.72
N ILE A 103 4.29 -16.57 4.92
CA ILE A 103 4.08 -15.62 6.00
C ILE A 103 5.39 -14.88 6.21
N SER A 104 5.38 -13.57 6.00
CA SER A 104 6.61 -12.79 6.10
C SER A 104 7.00 -12.55 7.55
N PRO A 105 8.31 -12.47 7.84
CA PRO A 105 8.78 -12.15 9.18
C PRO A 105 8.36 -10.74 9.59
N GLU A 106 8.15 -10.55 10.88
CA GLU A 106 7.87 -9.21 11.40
C GLU A 106 9.06 -8.30 11.16
N LYS A 107 8.76 -7.06 10.77
CA LYS A 107 9.77 -6.01 10.54
C LYS A 107 10.73 -6.33 9.40
N ASN A 108 10.41 -7.31 8.58
CA ASN A 108 11.24 -7.64 7.44
C ASN A 108 10.35 -8.11 6.29
N SER A 109 9.28 -7.38 6.07
CA SER A 109 8.27 -7.75 5.08
C SER A 109 8.52 -7.12 3.72
N ILE A 110 9.34 -6.08 3.65
CA ILE A 110 9.55 -5.36 2.40
C ILE A 110 10.72 -5.98 1.65
N PRO A 111 10.45 -6.60 0.49
CA PRO A 111 11.54 -7.18 -0.31
C PRO A 111 12.55 -6.12 -0.74
N ALA A 112 13.81 -6.52 -0.84
CA ALA A 112 14.88 -5.60 -1.21
C ALA A 112 14.61 -4.96 -2.58
N GLU A 113 14.07 -5.72 -3.52
CA GLU A 113 13.75 -5.17 -4.83
C GLU A 113 12.71 -4.09 -4.77
N ILE A 114 11.72 -4.22 -3.88
CA ILE A 114 10.70 -3.18 -3.70
C ILE A 114 11.34 -1.93 -3.10
N MET A 115 12.19 -2.09 -2.10
CA MET A 115 12.89 -0.96 -1.50
C MET A 115 13.68 -0.18 -2.54
N GLU A 116 14.37 -0.90 -3.41
CA GLU A 116 15.16 -0.25 -4.45
C GLU A 116 14.27 0.49 -5.45
N GLU A 117 13.15 -0.11 -5.81
CA GLU A 117 12.25 0.48 -6.79
C GLU A 117 11.57 1.75 -6.29
N VAL A 118 11.30 1.84 -4.99
CA VAL A 118 10.49 2.95 -4.47
C VAL A 118 11.30 4.06 -3.84
N LYS A 119 12.60 3.90 -3.70
CA LYS A 119 13.39 4.90 -2.99
C LYS A 119 13.31 6.29 -3.61
N ASP A 120 13.10 6.37 -4.91
CA ASP A 120 12.99 7.66 -5.60
C ASP A 120 11.57 8.23 -5.54
N LEU A 121 10.61 7.46 -5.05
CA LEU A 121 9.21 7.88 -4.94
C LEU A 121 8.88 8.44 -3.58
N ILE A 122 9.78 8.29 -2.64
CA ILE A 122 9.57 8.68 -1.25
C ILE A 122 10.39 9.93 -0.96
N ASN A 123 9.74 10.91 -0.36
CA ASN A 123 10.41 12.15 -0.01
C ASN A 123 11.05 12.09 1.36
#